data_05e218c0ab41eb807dd3ba3ece04eb65
#
_entry.id   05e218c0ab41eb807dd3ba3ece04eb65
#
_cell.length_a   1.000
_cell.length_b   1.000
_cell.length_c   1.000
_cell.angle_alpha   90.00
_cell.angle_beta   90.00
_cell.angle_gamma   90.00
#
_symmetry.space_group_name_H-M   'P 1'
#
loop_
_entity.id
_entity.type
_entity.pdbx_description
1 polymer ?
#
loop_
_entity_poly.entity_id
_entity_poly.type
_entity_poly.pdbx_seq_one_letter_code
_entity_poly.pdbx_strand_id
1 'polypeptide(L)'
;MSAISDLIDKIKDPDLRARISEEVARMQKQDSLVEITEILRIFNRERDWDQFHDAKNLALSISIEASELNECFLWKSAGDADRAKIEEELADVFLCAIMLADKYGLDVKDICLKKIERNAQKYPVEKAKGKAIKYDEL
;
A
#
# COMPACT_ATOMS: atom_id res chain seq x y z
N MET A 1 -2.14 8.72 -23.90
CA MET A 1 -1.38 9.83 -23.29
C MET A 1 -2.37 10.76 -22.62
N SER A 2 -2.11 11.26 -21.43
CA SER A 2 -3.08 12.09 -20.71
C SER A 2 -3.02 13.55 -21.20
N ALA A 3 -4.15 14.28 -21.13
CA ALA A 3 -4.22 15.70 -21.49
C ALA A 3 -3.17 16.58 -20.77
N ILE A 4 -2.72 16.16 -19.59
CA ILE A 4 -1.67 16.82 -18.81
C ILE A 4 -0.30 16.66 -19.47
N SER A 5 0.03 15.46 -19.98
CA SER A 5 1.29 15.24 -20.72
C SER A 5 1.41 16.15 -21.93
N ASP A 6 0.33 16.28 -22.72
CA ASP A 6 0.29 17.13 -23.91
C ASP A 6 0.44 18.63 -23.59
N LEU A 7 0.02 19.05 -22.39
CA LEU A 7 0.19 20.42 -21.89
C LEU A 7 1.63 20.67 -21.45
N ILE A 8 2.24 19.71 -20.74
CA ILE A 8 3.63 19.81 -20.28
C ILE A 8 4.60 19.91 -21.48
N ASP A 9 4.35 19.15 -22.54
CA ASP A 9 5.19 19.16 -23.74
C ASP A 9 5.18 20.49 -24.48
N LYS A 10 4.16 21.34 -24.30
CA LYS A 10 4.06 22.68 -24.88
C LYS A 10 4.87 23.74 -24.11
N ILE A 11 5.38 23.44 -22.93
CA ILE A 11 6.20 24.36 -22.14
C ILE A 11 7.57 24.50 -22.81
N LYS A 12 7.92 25.70 -23.25
CA LYS A 12 9.17 25.98 -23.96
C LYS A 12 10.39 26.06 -23.07
N ASP A 13 10.20 26.49 -21.80
CA ASP A 13 11.27 26.56 -20.79
C ASP A 13 11.58 25.15 -20.26
N PRO A 14 12.80 24.62 -20.47
CA PRO A 14 13.15 23.26 -20.07
C PRO A 14 13.18 23.08 -18.54
N ASP A 15 13.61 24.09 -17.79
CA ASP A 15 13.70 24.01 -16.32
C ASP A 15 12.30 24.04 -15.70
N LEU A 16 11.42 24.88 -16.21
CA LEU A 16 10.02 24.94 -15.79
C LEU A 16 9.30 23.62 -16.15
N ARG A 17 9.56 23.07 -17.35
CA ARG A 17 8.99 21.79 -17.79
C ARG A 17 9.42 20.66 -16.85
N ALA A 18 10.70 20.55 -16.50
CA ALA A 18 11.22 19.53 -15.59
C ALA A 18 10.55 19.62 -14.22
N ARG A 19 10.48 20.82 -13.63
CA ARG A 19 9.84 21.06 -12.33
C ARG A 19 8.36 20.68 -12.32
N ILE A 20 7.62 21.06 -13.37
CA ILE A 20 6.19 20.71 -13.49
C ILE A 20 6.03 19.21 -13.69
N SER A 21 6.87 18.55 -14.49
CA SER A 21 6.85 17.10 -14.68
C SER A 21 7.09 16.35 -13.38
N GLU A 22 8.08 16.78 -12.59
CA GLU A 22 8.36 16.19 -11.26
C GLU A 22 7.20 16.39 -10.29
N GLU A 23 6.60 17.58 -10.28
CA GLU A 23 5.46 17.89 -9.40
C GLU A 23 4.23 17.05 -9.79
N VAL A 24 3.90 16.96 -11.08
CA VAL A 24 2.80 16.13 -11.57
C VAL A 24 3.04 14.65 -11.29
N ALA A 25 4.28 14.15 -11.49
CA ALA A 25 4.63 12.78 -11.15
C ALA A 25 4.53 12.52 -9.63
N ARG A 26 4.88 13.52 -8.80
CA ARG A 26 4.72 13.48 -7.35
C ARG A 26 3.25 13.44 -6.96
N MET A 27 2.41 14.29 -7.56
CA MET A 27 0.97 14.31 -7.33
C MET A 27 0.31 12.99 -7.74
N GLN A 28 0.65 12.44 -8.91
CA GLN A 28 0.14 11.15 -9.38
C GLN A 28 0.56 9.98 -8.48
N LYS A 29 1.79 10.00 -7.91
CA LYS A 29 2.21 9.02 -6.88
C LYS A 29 1.48 9.19 -5.56
N GLN A 30 1.04 10.41 -5.23
CA GLN A 30 0.36 10.70 -3.98
C GLN A 30 -1.09 10.19 -3.99
N ASP A 31 -1.72 10.13 -5.17
CA ASP A 31 -3.12 9.78 -5.35
C ASP A 31 -3.40 8.28 -5.55
N SER A 32 -2.36 7.44 -5.69
CA SER A 32 -2.56 6.01 -6.02
C SER A 32 -3.38 5.23 -4.99
N LEU A 33 -3.19 5.49 -3.69
CA LEU A 33 -3.97 4.85 -2.63
C LEU A 33 -5.39 5.39 -2.55
N VAL A 34 -5.58 6.67 -2.79
CA VAL A 34 -6.90 7.32 -2.85
C VAL A 34 -7.69 6.77 -4.04
N GLU A 35 -7.05 6.66 -5.20
CA GLU A 35 -7.64 6.10 -6.41
C GLU A 35 -8.09 4.65 -6.20
N ILE A 36 -7.23 3.79 -5.64
CA ILE A 36 -7.59 2.39 -5.35
C ILE A 36 -8.75 2.34 -4.34
N THR A 37 -8.74 3.17 -3.31
CA THR A 37 -9.83 3.23 -2.32
C THR A 37 -11.16 3.56 -2.99
N GLU A 38 -11.19 4.53 -3.91
CA GLU A 38 -12.40 4.91 -4.62
C GLU A 38 -12.90 3.81 -5.57
N ILE A 39 -11.99 3.14 -6.28
CA ILE A 39 -12.32 1.98 -7.11
C ILE A 39 -12.94 0.85 -6.26
N LEU A 40 -12.37 0.57 -5.09
CA LEU A 40 -12.90 -0.43 -4.16
C LEU A 40 -14.31 -0.07 -3.64
N ARG A 41 -14.55 1.20 -3.31
CA ARG A 41 -15.88 1.67 -2.90
C ARG A 41 -16.92 1.42 -4.00
N ILE A 42 -16.58 1.74 -5.25
CA ILE A 42 -17.47 1.51 -6.40
C ILE A 42 -17.72 0.00 -6.57
N PHE A 43 -16.65 -0.79 -6.57
CA PHE A 43 -16.71 -2.24 -6.74
C PHE A 43 -17.61 -2.92 -5.69
N ASN A 44 -17.46 -2.56 -4.41
CA ASN A 44 -18.27 -3.10 -3.32
C ASN A 44 -19.73 -2.65 -3.40
N ARG A 45 -19.97 -1.39 -3.74
CA ARG A 45 -21.32 -0.83 -3.88
C ARG A 45 -22.10 -1.51 -5.01
N GLU A 46 -21.48 -1.75 -6.17
CA GLU A 46 -22.13 -2.42 -7.28
C GLU A 46 -22.57 -3.86 -6.95
N ARG A 47 -21.92 -4.49 -5.95
CA ARG A 47 -22.20 -5.86 -5.51
C ARG A 47 -23.01 -5.92 -4.22
N ASP A 48 -23.36 -4.77 -3.66
CA ASP A 48 -24.03 -4.66 -2.36
C ASP A 48 -23.25 -5.36 -1.23
N TRP A 49 -21.91 -5.32 -1.31
CA TRP A 49 -21.00 -5.99 -0.37
C TRP A 49 -20.67 -5.15 0.86
N ASP A 50 -20.98 -3.86 0.85
CA ASP A 50 -20.76 -2.97 2.00
C ASP A 50 -21.42 -3.47 3.28
N GLN A 51 -22.54 -4.17 3.17
CA GLN A 51 -23.26 -4.78 4.28
C GLN A 51 -22.49 -5.92 4.97
N PHE A 52 -21.56 -6.58 4.27
CA PHE A 52 -20.74 -7.68 4.79
C PHE A 52 -19.36 -7.23 5.24
N HIS A 53 -18.90 -6.06 4.79
CA HIS A 53 -17.59 -5.50 5.04
C HIS A 53 -17.61 -4.57 6.25
N ASP A 54 -18.04 -5.07 7.42
CA ASP A 54 -17.81 -4.36 8.67
C ASP A 54 -16.34 -4.43 9.12
N ALA A 55 -15.92 -3.58 10.04
CA ALA A 55 -14.53 -3.48 10.46
C ALA A 55 -13.97 -4.78 11.06
N LYS A 56 -14.82 -5.54 11.78
CA LYS A 56 -14.43 -6.82 12.37
C LYS A 56 -14.19 -7.87 11.27
N ASN A 57 -15.12 -7.96 10.32
CA ASN A 57 -15.02 -8.92 9.22
C ASN A 57 -13.80 -8.60 8.33
N LEU A 58 -13.54 -7.32 8.03
CA LEU A 58 -12.33 -6.91 7.30
C LEU A 58 -11.04 -7.26 8.04
N ALA A 59 -11.00 -7.08 9.36
CA ALA A 59 -9.84 -7.48 10.17
C ALA A 59 -9.63 -9.00 10.17
N LEU A 60 -10.71 -9.80 10.15
CA LEU A 60 -10.64 -11.25 9.99
C LEU A 60 -10.16 -11.63 8.58
N SER A 61 -10.68 -10.97 7.53
CA SER A 61 -10.25 -11.20 6.16
C SER A 61 -8.74 -10.96 5.99
N ILE A 62 -8.18 -9.87 6.55
CA ILE A 62 -6.71 -9.65 6.53
C ILE A 62 -5.95 -10.86 7.07
N SER A 63 -6.43 -11.50 8.15
CA SER A 63 -5.79 -12.69 8.72
C SER A 63 -5.90 -13.90 7.80
N ILE A 64 -7.03 -14.05 7.11
CA ILE A 64 -7.26 -15.14 6.16
C ILE A 64 -6.34 -14.96 4.96
N GLU A 65 -6.38 -13.81 4.30
CA GLU A 65 -5.54 -13.52 3.12
C GLU A 65 -4.03 -13.61 3.46
N ALA A 66 -3.61 -13.17 4.66
CA ALA A 66 -2.25 -13.35 5.13
C ALA A 66 -1.88 -14.83 5.31
N SER A 67 -2.84 -15.69 5.66
CA SER A 67 -2.61 -17.14 5.76
C SER A 67 -2.52 -17.78 4.38
N GLU A 68 -3.33 -17.36 3.42
CA GLU A 68 -3.26 -17.80 2.02
C GLU A 68 -1.95 -17.37 1.37
N LEU A 69 -1.48 -16.15 1.64
CA LEU A 69 -0.14 -15.72 1.25
C LEU A 69 0.96 -16.63 1.85
N ASN A 70 0.83 -17.05 3.12
CA ASN A 70 1.77 -18.00 3.74
C ASN A 70 1.75 -19.37 3.04
N GLU A 71 0.61 -19.85 2.57
CA GLU A 71 0.49 -21.12 1.84
C GLU A 71 1.30 -21.12 0.54
N CYS A 72 1.53 -19.97 -0.10
CA CYS A 72 2.38 -19.85 -1.28
C CYS A 72 3.81 -20.35 -1.03
N PHE A 73 4.26 -20.29 0.22
CA PHE A 73 5.62 -20.68 0.66
C PHE A 73 5.66 -22.04 1.37
N LEU A 74 4.50 -22.66 1.61
CA LEU A 74 4.43 -23.90 2.37
C LEU A 74 5.19 -25.01 1.64
N TRP A 75 6.15 -25.63 2.34
CA TRP A 75 7.02 -26.69 1.83
C TRP A 75 7.91 -26.31 0.64
N LYS A 76 8.14 -25.01 0.42
CA LYS A 76 8.94 -24.47 -0.68
C LYS A 76 10.01 -23.52 -0.14
N SER A 77 11.12 -23.37 -0.88
CA SER A 77 11.99 -22.22 -0.66
C SER A 77 11.35 -20.95 -1.24
N ALA A 78 11.80 -19.78 -0.79
CA ALA A 78 11.29 -18.51 -1.32
C ALA A 78 11.49 -18.37 -2.84
N GLY A 79 12.53 -19.01 -3.40
CA GLY A 79 12.81 -19.00 -4.85
C GLY A 79 11.91 -19.92 -5.66
N ASP A 80 11.27 -20.93 -5.01
CA ASP A 80 10.40 -21.91 -5.66
C ASP A 80 8.92 -21.56 -5.52
N ALA A 81 8.59 -20.49 -4.81
CA ALA A 81 7.22 -20.06 -4.66
C ALA A 81 6.68 -19.46 -5.96
N ASP A 82 5.40 -19.73 -6.25
CA ASP A 82 4.72 -19.24 -7.46
C ASP A 82 4.47 -17.73 -7.33
N ARG A 83 5.19 -16.97 -8.15
CA ARG A 83 5.11 -15.51 -8.15
C ARG A 83 3.70 -14.98 -8.44
N ALA A 84 2.97 -15.61 -9.36
CA ALA A 84 1.63 -15.16 -9.73
C ALA A 84 0.66 -15.30 -8.55
N LYS A 85 0.75 -16.42 -7.81
CA LYS A 85 -0.02 -16.61 -6.58
C LYS A 85 0.36 -15.62 -5.49
N ILE A 86 1.67 -15.35 -5.30
CA ILE A 86 2.12 -14.34 -4.33
C ILE A 86 1.54 -12.96 -4.67
N GLU A 87 1.54 -12.58 -5.96
CA GLU A 87 0.98 -11.30 -6.40
C GLU A 87 -0.54 -11.21 -6.12
N GLU A 88 -1.28 -12.30 -6.30
CA GLU A 88 -2.72 -12.41 -6.04
C GLU A 88 -3.01 -12.28 -4.54
N GLU A 89 -2.45 -13.16 -3.71
CA GLU A 89 -2.71 -13.17 -2.26
C GLU A 89 -2.20 -11.89 -1.55
N LEU A 90 -1.06 -11.36 -2.00
CA LEU A 90 -0.55 -10.09 -1.47
C LEU A 90 -1.49 -8.93 -1.82
N ALA A 91 -2.09 -8.93 -3.01
CA ALA A 91 -3.07 -7.92 -3.39
C ALA A 91 -4.31 -8.00 -2.48
N ASP A 92 -4.82 -9.19 -2.18
CA ASP A 92 -5.99 -9.37 -1.31
C ASP A 92 -5.73 -8.87 0.12
N VAL A 93 -4.55 -9.13 0.68
CA VAL A 93 -4.13 -8.54 1.96
C VAL A 93 -4.18 -7.01 1.91
N PHE A 94 -3.65 -6.38 0.85
CA PHE A 94 -3.68 -4.92 0.71
C PHE A 94 -5.10 -4.39 0.53
N LEU A 95 -5.94 -5.03 -0.29
CA LEU A 95 -7.31 -4.59 -0.53
C LEU A 95 -8.14 -4.63 0.75
N CYS A 96 -8.05 -5.70 1.54
CA CYS A 96 -8.71 -5.81 2.83
C CYS A 96 -8.22 -4.74 3.83
N ALA A 97 -6.90 -4.47 3.86
CA ALA A 97 -6.33 -3.46 4.74
C ALA A 97 -6.75 -2.03 4.34
N ILE A 98 -6.81 -1.72 3.04
CA ILE A 98 -7.28 -0.43 2.53
C ILE A 98 -8.75 -0.23 2.87
N MET A 99 -9.61 -1.23 2.67
CA MET A 99 -11.03 -1.16 3.04
C MET A 99 -11.21 -0.95 4.54
N LEU A 100 -10.42 -1.61 5.38
CA LEU A 100 -10.46 -1.41 6.83
C LEU A 100 -10.04 0.01 7.22
N ALA A 101 -8.97 0.53 6.62
CA ALA A 101 -8.53 1.91 6.84
C ALA A 101 -9.63 2.92 6.45
N ASP A 102 -10.29 2.68 5.31
CA ASP A 102 -11.40 3.50 4.81
C ASP A 102 -12.59 3.51 5.77
N LYS A 103 -12.97 2.36 6.34
CA LYS A 103 -14.04 2.27 7.35
C LYS A 103 -13.77 3.13 8.59
N TYR A 104 -12.51 3.35 8.95
CA TYR A 104 -12.09 4.21 10.07
C TYR A 104 -11.72 5.63 9.65
N GLY A 105 -11.85 6.00 8.38
CA GLY A 105 -11.43 7.31 7.85
C GLY A 105 -9.94 7.58 8.03
N LEU A 106 -9.11 6.54 7.97
CA LEU A 106 -7.66 6.62 8.15
C LEU A 106 -6.97 6.86 6.81
N ASP A 107 -6.04 7.80 6.77
CA ASP A 107 -5.09 7.94 5.68
C ASP A 107 -3.97 6.90 5.84
N VAL A 108 -3.91 5.94 4.90
CA VAL A 108 -2.96 4.81 4.94
C VAL A 108 -1.52 5.30 4.91
N LYS A 109 -1.21 6.31 4.10
CA LYS A 109 0.12 6.90 4.01
C LYS A 109 0.53 7.53 5.34
N ASP A 110 -0.36 8.32 5.94
CA ASP A 110 -0.10 9.00 7.21
C ASP A 110 0.16 8.01 8.35
N ILE A 111 -0.70 6.98 8.51
CA ILE A 111 -0.50 5.97 9.56
C ILE A 111 0.79 5.17 9.36
N CYS A 112 1.17 4.86 8.09
CA CYS A 112 2.41 4.17 7.78
C CYS A 112 3.64 5.03 8.11
N LEU A 113 3.64 6.32 7.72
CA LEU A 113 4.74 7.24 8.00
C LEU A 113 4.93 7.43 9.51
N LYS A 114 3.85 7.65 10.26
CA LYS A 114 3.88 7.72 11.73
C LYS A 114 4.44 6.44 12.35
N LYS A 115 4.10 5.28 11.78
CA LYS A 115 4.62 4.00 12.28
C LYS A 115 6.11 3.84 11.98
N ILE A 116 6.57 4.24 10.80
CA ILE A 116 8.00 4.22 10.43
C ILE A 116 8.79 5.12 11.38
N GLU A 117 8.31 6.32 11.67
CA GLU A 117 8.96 7.25 12.62
C GLU A 117 9.08 6.62 14.02
N ARG A 118 8.01 6.05 14.56
CA ARG A 118 8.03 5.31 15.83
C ARG A 118 9.01 4.13 15.82
N ASN A 119 9.10 3.42 14.70
CA ASN A 119 10.04 2.32 14.55
C ASN A 119 11.49 2.81 14.51
N ALA A 120 11.77 3.94 13.85
CA ALA A 120 13.10 4.56 13.85
C ALA A 120 13.57 4.95 15.27
N GLN A 121 12.66 5.40 16.12
CA GLN A 121 12.95 5.67 17.54
C GLN A 121 13.24 4.37 18.34
N LYS A 122 12.51 3.29 18.05
CA LYS A 122 12.70 1.98 18.72
C LYS A 122 13.96 1.24 18.26
N TYR A 123 14.35 1.43 17.00
CA TYR A 123 15.47 0.78 16.36
C TYR A 123 16.48 1.81 15.82
N PRO A 124 17.22 2.53 16.72
CA PRO A 124 18.25 3.47 16.29
C PRO A 124 19.30 2.77 15.43
N VAL A 125 19.75 3.44 14.36
CA VAL A 125 20.65 2.85 13.35
C VAL A 125 21.91 2.30 14.01
N GLU A 126 22.49 3.02 14.98
CA GLU A 126 23.73 2.66 15.66
C GLU A 126 23.62 1.32 16.42
N LYS A 127 22.42 1.00 16.89
CA LYS A 127 22.16 -0.22 17.67
C LYS A 127 21.61 -1.36 16.82
N ALA A 128 20.74 -1.05 15.86
CA ALA A 128 19.94 -2.03 15.12
C ALA A 128 20.62 -2.55 13.84
N LYS A 129 21.57 -1.79 13.27
CA LYS A 129 22.18 -2.13 11.98
C LYS A 129 22.80 -3.53 11.98
N GLY A 130 22.33 -4.38 11.05
CA GLY A 130 22.84 -5.76 10.89
C GLY A 130 22.36 -6.75 11.93
N LYS A 131 21.38 -6.39 12.79
CA LYS A 131 20.84 -7.27 13.82
C LYS A 131 19.35 -7.53 13.59
N ALA A 132 18.93 -8.78 13.78
CA ALA A 132 17.53 -9.22 13.72
C ALA A 132 17.03 -9.57 15.12
N ILE A 133 17.01 -8.57 16.01
CA ILE A 133 16.59 -8.73 17.42
C ILE A 133 15.51 -7.68 17.76
N LYS A 134 14.71 -7.94 18.79
CA LYS A 134 13.68 -6.98 19.23
C LYS A 134 14.31 -5.75 19.88
N TYR A 135 13.56 -4.63 19.88
CA TYR A 135 14.03 -3.35 20.39
C TYR A 135 14.32 -3.36 21.91
N ASP A 136 13.68 -4.25 22.69
CA ASP A 136 13.88 -4.44 24.11
C ASP A 136 15.14 -5.27 24.43
N GLU A 137 15.76 -5.86 23.41
CA GLU A 137 17.01 -6.62 23.50
C GLU A 137 18.20 -5.86 22.87
N LEU A 138 17.99 -4.64 22.35
CA LEU A 138 19.02 -3.76 21.76
C LEU A 138 19.78 -3.01 22.87
#